data_18928f0e74fe49c99eea6a0402da94d8
#
_entry.id   18928f0e74fe49c99eea6a0402da94d8
#
_cell.length_a   1.000
_cell.length_b   1.000
_cell.length_c   1.000
_cell.angle_alpha   90.00
_cell.angle_beta   90.00
_cell.angle_gamma   90.00
#
_symmetry.space_group_name_H-M   'P 1'
#
loop_
_entity.id
_entity.type
_entity.pdbx_description
1 polymer ?
#
loop_
_entity_poly.entity_id
_entity_poly.type
_entity_poly.pdbx_seq_one_letter_code
_entity_poly.pdbx_strand_id
1 'polypeptide(L)'
;MEEKSMKQAVIIQPLIENNRIQLGISYIERALKDVGYEISGVTEEPGNDYRELEGIKIYVGNREESAYLKDLEDRGLLIYHKEIPAEEGFYLNVTAPKLCIVSGGDATGALYGCLELAERIRKEGKIPEVLAFQDAPVYRLRGPVIGLQKTKLEPPRLTYEYPVTPGRFPWFYDKKLWQEYLDMMLEDRCNVLYIWSGHPFSSFVKVPDYPEALEVTEEEFQKNREVFEWLTKEADRRGIWVVLKFYSIHIPLPFAEKHHLELLQSSINPLVADYTYKSIIEFIKSFPHIGLMVCLGEALRGDQNKEDWFLKTIIPAVNEGIRQADLKEIPPLILRGHDCKAEDIMHKAVKEYSNLYTQWKFNGESLTSYYPVGNWQKKHNEMTVHGQTHIMNVHVLANLEPFRFAAPGFIQKCMQTGMHRLGTSGLHLYPLFLLGLAIMRQIRQTRVSNR
;
A
#
# COMPACT_ATOMS: atom_id res chain seq x y z
N MET A 1 -46.52 13.73 22.13
CA MET A 1 -45.43 13.06 21.41
C MET A 1 -44.89 14.06 20.44
N GLU A 2 -43.75 14.63 20.72
CA GLU A 2 -43.10 15.48 19.73
C GLU A 2 -42.70 14.60 18.54
N GLU A 3 -43.21 14.87 17.35
CA GLU A 3 -42.68 14.28 16.11
C GLU A 3 -41.21 14.62 16.07
N LYS A 4 -40.39 13.64 16.28
CA LYS A 4 -38.95 13.76 16.03
C LYS A 4 -38.78 14.03 14.53
N SER A 5 -38.64 15.31 14.15
CA SER A 5 -38.28 15.69 12.80
C SER A 5 -37.09 14.81 12.40
N MET A 6 -37.28 13.96 11.38
CA MET A 6 -36.21 13.09 10.88
C MET A 6 -35.08 13.98 10.36
N LYS A 7 -33.87 13.69 10.77
CA LYS A 7 -32.69 14.41 10.31
C LYS A 7 -32.40 13.98 8.88
N GLN A 8 -32.23 14.92 7.97
CA GLN A 8 -31.94 14.64 6.56
C GLN A 8 -30.54 15.06 6.17
N ALA A 9 -29.90 14.26 5.35
CA ALA A 9 -28.59 14.57 4.75
C ALA A 9 -28.61 14.24 3.25
N VAL A 10 -28.01 15.12 2.45
CA VAL A 10 -27.84 14.95 1.01
C VAL A 10 -26.36 14.87 0.71
N ILE A 11 -25.93 13.75 0.12
CA ILE A 11 -24.53 13.56 -0.29
C ILE A 11 -24.40 13.97 -1.75
N ILE A 12 -23.54 14.93 -2.02
CA ILE A 12 -23.23 15.41 -3.37
C ILE A 12 -21.88 14.84 -3.77
N GLN A 13 -21.90 13.99 -4.78
CA GLN A 13 -20.73 13.26 -5.28
C GLN A 13 -20.25 13.82 -6.62
N PRO A 14 -18.95 13.66 -6.96
CA PRO A 14 -18.41 14.14 -8.23
C PRO A 14 -19.12 13.52 -9.43
N LEU A 15 -19.12 14.23 -10.55
CA LEU A 15 -19.60 13.72 -11.84
C LEU A 15 -18.77 12.54 -12.34
N ILE A 16 -17.46 12.58 -12.12
CA ILE A 16 -16.55 11.52 -12.48
C ILE A 16 -16.58 10.45 -11.39
N GLU A 17 -17.01 9.26 -11.76
CA GLU A 17 -17.04 8.12 -10.83
C GLU A 17 -15.63 7.67 -10.46
N ASN A 18 -15.38 7.57 -9.15
CA ASN A 18 -14.12 7.11 -8.59
C ASN A 18 -14.35 6.13 -7.46
N ASN A 19 -13.82 4.91 -7.60
CA ASN A 19 -14.04 3.82 -6.65
C ASN A 19 -13.58 4.13 -5.21
N ARG A 20 -12.52 4.92 -5.04
CA ARG A 20 -12.02 5.34 -3.71
C ARG A 20 -13.01 6.32 -3.06
N ILE A 21 -13.49 7.29 -3.82
CA ILE A 21 -14.50 8.26 -3.34
C ILE A 21 -15.82 7.55 -3.02
N GLN A 22 -16.28 6.65 -3.86
CA GLN A 22 -17.50 5.84 -3.62
C GLN A 22 -17.38 5.01 -2.34
N LEU A 23 -16.22 4.40 -2.10
CA LEU A 23 -15.97 3.70 -0.84
C LEU A 23 -16.06 4.68 0.35
N GLY A 24 -15.44 5.85 0.25
CA GLY A 24 -15.51 6.89 1.29
C GLY A 24 -16.93 7.32 1.59
N ILE A 25 -17.74 7.59 0.56
CA ILE A 25 -19.15 7.92 0.69
C ILE A 25 -19.90 6.83 1.46
N SER A 26 -19.64 5.56 1.17
CA SER A 26 -20.29 4.44 1.87
C SER A 26 -19.98 4.41 3.38
N TYR A 27 -18.82 4.92 3.81
CA TYR A 27 -18.50 5.08 5.24
C TYR A 27 -19.31 6.19 5.89
N ILE A 28 -19.48 7.33 5.19
CA ILE A 28 -20.34 8.43 5.65
C ILE A 28 -21.79 7.95 5.76
N GLU A 29 -22.31 7.31 4.72
CA GLU A 29 -23.70 6.80 4.72
C GLU A 29 -23.98 5.86 5.89
N ARG A 30 -23.08 4.93 6.15
CA ARG A 30 -23.20 4.01 7.30
C ARG A 30 -23.23 4.80 8.61
N ALA A 31 -22.30 5.74 8.78
CA ALA A 31 -22.23 6.55 10.00
C ALA A 31 -23.50 7.41 10.20
N LEU A 32 -24.05 7.99 9.14
CA LEU A 32 -25.29 8.75 9.20
C LEU A 32 -26.51 7.87 9.55
N LYS A 33 -26.62 6.68 8.93
CA LYS A 33 -27.68 5.72 9.25
C LYS A 33 -27.61 5.27 10.72
N ASP A 34 -26.41 5.01 11.23
CA ASP A 34 -26.17 4.61 12.62
C ASP A 34 -26.69 5.68 13.62
N VAL A 35 -26.72 6.95 13.24
CA VAL A 35 -27.17 8.07 14.09
C VAL A 35 -28.54 8.66 13.68
N GLY A 36 -29.28 7.95 12.83
CA GLY A 36 -30.69 8.21 12.51
C GLY A 36 -30.96 9.31 11.48
N TYR A 37 -30.06 9.49 10.49
CA TYR A 37 -30.33 10.35 9.34
C TYR A 37 -30.99 9.57 8.20
N GLU A 38 -31.92 10.21 7.50
CA GLU A 38 -32.32 9.84 6.16
C GLU A 38 -31.34 10.43 5.16
N ILE A 39 -30.97 9.64 4.15
CA ILE A 39 -29.89 9.98 3.22
C ILE A 39 -30.42 9.92 1.80
N SER A 40 -30.12 10.98 1.02
CA SER A 40 -30.24 10.96 -0.43
C SER A 40 -28.88 11.29 -1.07
N GLY A 41 -28.69 10.83 -2.30
CA GLY A 41 -27.47 11.09 -3.09
C GLY A 41 -27.82 11.88 -4.34
N VAL A 42 -26.95 12.81 -4.71
CA VAL A 42 -27.05 13.61 -5.94
C VAL A 42 -25.66 13.66 -6.58
N THR A 43 -25.60 13.48 -7.91
CA THR A 43 -24.36 13.72 -8.65
C THR A 43 -24.22 15.21 -8.95
N GLU A 44 -23.02 15.75 -8.85
CA GLU A 44 -22.76 17.14 -9.16
C GLU A 44 -23.05 17.44 -10.64
N GLU A 45 -23.67 18.60 -10.87
CA GLU A 45 -23.88 19.15 -12.22
C GLU A 45 -23.23 20.52 -12.29
N PRO A 46 -22.42 20.82 -13.31
CA PRO A 46 -21.79 22.12 -13.45
C PRO A 46 -22.79 23.28 -13.42
N GLY A 47 -22.54 24.26 -12.55
CA GLY A 47 -23.40 25.44 -12.42
C GLY A 47 -24.65 25.24 -11.56
N ASN A 48 -24.87 24.05 -10.99
CA ASN A 48 -26.02 23.84 -10.10
C ASN A 48 -25.77 24.36 -8.70
N ASP A 49 -26.78 25.00 -8.10
CA ASP A 49 -26.73 25.50 -6.73
C ASP A 49 -27.54 24.57 -5.81
N TYR A 50 -26.82 23.76 -5.03
CA TYR A 50 -27.44 22.80 -4.13
C TYR A 50 -27.94 23.38 -2.81
N ARG A 51 -27.89 24.72 -2.63
CA ARG A 51 -28.37 25.39 -1.41
C ARG A 51 -29.86 25.21 -1.17
N GLU A 52 -30.64 25.04 -2.24
CA GLU A 52 -32.08 24.85 -2.18
C GLU A 52 -32.51 23.44 -1.70
N LEU A 53 -31.61 22.45 -1.67
CA LEU A 53 -31.94 21.11 -1.20
C LEU A 53 -32.22 21.11 0.31
N GLU A 54 -33.23 20.35 0.72
CA GLU A 54 -33.52 20.13 2.16
C GLU A 54 -32.43 19.30 2.83
N GLY A 55 -32.22 19.51 4.12
CA GLY A 55 -31.25 18.79 4.92
C GLY A 55 -29.83 19.34 4.90
N ILE A 56 -28.90 18.61 5.51
CA ILE A 56 -27.47 18.95 5.54
C ILE A 56 -26.82 18.47 4.26
N LYS A 57 -26.15 19.33 3.54
CA LYS A 57 -25.42 18.98 2.33
C LYS A 57 -24.02 18.52 2.69
N ILE A 58 -23.65 17.34 2.22
CA ILE A 58 -22.30 16.78 2.39
C ILE A 58 -21.69 16.66 1.01
N TYR A 59 -20.75 17.52 0.73
CA TYR A 59 -20.03 17.54 -0.50
C TYR A 59 -18.76 16.70 -0.37
N VAL A 60 -18.55 15.74 -1.27
CA VAL A 60 -17.37 14.87 -1.27
C VAL A 60 -16.71 14.96 -2.64
N GLY A 61 -15.41 15.22 -2.67
CA GLY A 61 -14.66 15.22 -3.92
C GLY A 61 -13.18 15.45 -3.70
N ASN A 62 -12.44 15.36 -4.80
CA ASN A 62 -11.08 15.85 -4.85
C ASN A 62 -11.00 17.08 -5.75
N ARG A 63 -9.99 17.88 -5.51
CA ARG A 63 -9.82 19.17 -6.18
C ARG A 63 -9.62 19.03 -7.70
N GLU A 64 -9.02 17.94 -8.16
CA GLU A 64 -8.71 17.77 -9.58
C GLU A 64 -9.95 17.41 -10.41
N GLU A 65 -10.83 16.59 -9.85
CA GLU A 65 -11.98 16.00 -10.57
C GLU A 65 -13.29 16.76 -10.35
N SER A 66 -13.43 17.50 -9.22
CA SER A 66 -14.66 18.21 -8.89
C SER A 66 -14.69 19.65 -9.41
N ALA A 67 -15.61 19.91 -10.32
CA ALA A 67 -15.87 21.28 -10.81
C ALA A 67 -16.46 22.18 -9.73
N TYR A 68 -17.27 21.62 -8.84
CA TYR A 68 -17.90 22.36 -7.75
C TYR A 68 -16.89 22.80 -6.68
N LEU A 69 -15.95 21.95 -6.30
CA LEU A 69 -14.90 22.35 -5.37
C LEU A 69 -14.05 23.50 -5.92
N LYS A 70 -13.74 23.47 -7.22
CA LYS A 70 -13.04 24.57 -7.90
C LYS A 70 -13.87 25.86 -7.87
N ASP A 71 -15.15 25.78 -8.16
CA ASP A 71 -16.05 26.95 -8.06
C ASP A 71 -16.10 27.55 -6.64
N LEU A 72 -16.16 26.69 -5.62
CA LEU A 72 -16.10 27.12 -4.23
C LEU A 72 -14.78 27.82 -3.87
N GLU A 73 -13.66 27.31 -4.35
CA GLU A 73 -12.34 27.94 -4.19
C GLU A 73 -12.29 29.29 -4.88
N ASP A 74 -12.68 29.37 -6.16
CA ASP A 74 -12.66 30.57 -6.97
C ASP A 74 -13.55 31.68 -6.37
N ARG A 75 -14.66 31.32 -5.74
CA ARG A 75 -15.57 32.23 -5.04
C ARG A 75 -15.13 32.57 -3.61
N GLY A 76 -14.02 32.01 -3.12
CA GLY A 76 -13.54 32.20 -1.75
C GLY A 76 -14.45 31.62 -0.67
N LEU A 77 -15.29 30.64 -1.01
CA LEU A 77 -16.18 29.93 -0.08
C LEU A 77 -15.51 28.68 0.52
N LEU A 78 -14.50 28.17 -0.14
CA LEU A 78 -13.62 27.11 0.38
C LEU A 78 -12.22 27.70 0.61
N ILE A 79 -11.86 27.91 1.86
CA ILE A 79 -10.57 28.48 2.26
C ILE A 79 -9.84 27.42 3.07
N TYR A 80 -8.72 26.95 2.55
CA TYR A 80 -7.84 26.04 3.27
C TYR A 80 -7.09 26.80 4.37
N HIS A 81 -7.00 26.22 5.55
CA HIS A 81 -6.28 26.83 6.68
C HIS A 81 -4.77 26.77 6.56
N LYS A 82 -4.29 25.89 5.70
CA LYS A 82 -2.88 25.67 5.35
C LYS A 82 -2.78 25.64 3.84
N GLU A 83 -1.64 25.21 3.34
CA GLU A 83 -1.49 24.89 1.93
C GLU A 83 -2.58 23.90 1.48
N ILE A 84 -2.90 23.92 0.19
CA ILE A 84 -3.82 22.96 -0.42
C ILE A 84 -3.43 21.54 0.00
N PRO A 85 -4.38 20.66 0.35
CA PRO A 85 -4.06 19.29 0.75
C PRO A 85 -3.13 18.62 -0.26
N ALA A 86 -2.03 18.08 0.25
CA ALA A 86 -1.08 17.30 -0.56
C ALA A 86 -1.68 15.96 -0.96
N GLU A 87 -0.91 15.17 -1.69
CA GLU A 87 -1.24 13.77 -2.00
C GLU A 87 -1.69 13.01 -0.74
N GLU A 88 -2.81 12.29 -0.82
CA GLU A 88 -3.52 11.63 0.28
C GLU A 88 -3.98 12.56 1.43
N GLY A 89 -3.74 13.86 1.33
CA GLY A 89 -4.23 14.84 2.31
C GLY A 89 -5.69 15.21 2.06
N PHE A 90 -6.35 15.71 3.12
CA PHE A 90 -7.75 16.14 3.03
C PHE A 90 -8.04 17.36 3.89
N TYR A 91 -9.12 18.04 3.55
CA TYR A 91 -9.71 19.12 4.31
C TYR A 91 -11.19 18.84 4.57
N LEU A 92 -11.58 18.99 5.83
CA LEU A 92 -12.99 18.96 6.26
C LEU A 92 -13.41 20.35 6.65
N ASN A 93 -14.50 20.83 6.06
CA ASN A 93 -15.11 22.10 6.42
C ASN A 93 -16.60 21.89 6.68
N VAL A 94 -17.05 22.26 7.87
CA VAL A 94 -18.48 22.28 8.21
C VAL A 94 -18.82 23.68 8.65
N THR A 95 -19.69 24.32 7.89
CA THR A 95 -20.16 25.68 8.17
C THR A 95 -21.65 25.66 8.51
N ALA A 96 -22.02 26.47 9.51
CA ALA A 96 -23.43 26.68 9.80
C ALA A 96 -24.11 27.45 8.64
N PRO A 97 -25.34 27.16 8.32
CA PRO A 97 -26.18 26.19 9.05
C PRO A 97 -26.25 24.80 8.44
N LYS A 98 -25.66 24.46 7.27
CA LYS A 98 -25.97 23.16 6.68
C LYS A 98 -25.01 22.68 5.56
N LEU A 99 -23.77 23.13 5.49
CA LEU A 99 -22.83 22.67 4.47
C LEU A 99 -21.62 21.97 5.11
N CYS A 100 -21.39 20.75 4.70
CA CYS A 100 -20.21 19.96 5.03
C CYS A 100 -19.42 19.65 3.75
N ILE A 101 -18.15 19.97 3.73
CA ILE A 101 -17.25 19.74 2.58
C ILE A 101 -16.16 18.76 2.99
N VAL A 102 -16.00 17.71 2.20
CA VAL A 102 -14.86 16.80 2.24
C VAL A 102 -14.07 17.01 0.96
N SER A 103 -12.93 17.67 1.06
CA SER A 103 -12.04 17.95 -0.06
C SER A 103 -10.74 17.20 0.08
N GLY A 104 -10.44 16.29 -0.83
CA GLY A 104 -9.15 15.59 -0.92
C GLY A 104 -8.16 16.31 -1.83
N GLY A 105 -6.87 16.19 -1.56
CA GLY A 105 -5.82 16.55 -2.52
C GLY A 105 -5.87 15.65 -3.76
N ASP A 106 -6.28 14.41 -3.54
CA ASP A 106 -6.57 13.39 -4.54
C ASP A 106 -7.74 12.50 -4.08
N ALA A 107 -8.04 11.45 -4.84
CA ALA A 107 -9.14 10.53 -4.52
C ALA A 107 -8.92 9.78 -3.19
N THR A 108 -7.68 9.44 -2.86
CA THR A 108 -7.34 8.79 -1.58
C THR A 108 -7.49 9.76 -0.41
N GLY A 109 -7.08 11.02 -0.59
CA GLY A 109 -7.32 12.08 0.38
C GLY A 109 -8.82 12.30 0.65
N ALA A 110 -9.64 12.30 -0.40
CA ALA A 110 -11.10 12.38 -0.25
C ALA A 110 -11.66 11.18 0.53
N LEU A 111 -11.18 9.97 0.24
CA LEU A 111 -11.51 8.75 1.01
C LEU A 111 -11.13 8.91 2.49
N TYR A 112 -9.92 9.39 2.80
CA TYR A 112 -9.49 9.59 4.19
C TYR A 112 -10.31 10.67 4.90
N GLY A 113 -10.68 11.74 4.20
CA GLY A 113 -11.59 12.75 4.73
C GLY A 113 -12.98 12.18 5.05
N CYS A 114 -13.52 11.31 4.21
CA CYS A 114 -14.77 10.61 4.46
C CYS A 114 -14.71 9.73 5.71
N LEU A 115 -13.62 9.01 5.90
CA LEU A 115 -13.41 8.17 7.09
C LEU A 115 -13.36 9.03 8.37
N GLU A 116 -12.63 10.14 8.32
CA GLU A 116 -12.53 11.08 9.44
C GLU A 116 -13.91 11.66 9.79
N LEU A 117 -14.66 12.10 8.78
CA LEU A 117 -16.02 12.62 8.99
C LEU A 117 -16.94 11.53 9.59
N ALA A 118 -16.89 10.32 9.04
CA ALA A 118 -17.69 9.19 9.54
C ALA A 118 -17.35 8.82 11.00
N GLU A 119 -16.09 8.89 11.38
CA GLU A 119 -15.65 8.67 12.77
C GLU A 119 -16.21 9.75 13.70
N ARG A 120 -16.13 11.03 13.31
CA ARG A 120 -16.69 12.14 14.08
C ARG A 120 -18.20 12.05 14.23
N ILE A 121 -18.93 11.71 13.17
CA ILE A 121 -20.39 11.51 13.21
C ILE A 121 -20.74 10.43 14.23
N ARG A 122 -20.07 9.28 14.22
CA ARG A 122 -20.33 8.22 15.20
C ARG A 122 -20.00 8.65 16.63
N LYS A 123 -18.91 9.38 16.82
CA LYS A 123 -18.46 9.83 18.13
C LYS A 123 -19.40 10.87 18.73
N GLU A 124 -19.89 11.81 17.91
CA GLU A 124 -20.74 12.92 18.37
C GLU A 124 -22.26 12.59 18.31
N GLY A 125 -22.63 11.50 17.62
CA GLY A 125 -24.04 11.14 17.40
C GLY A 125 -24.77 12.07 16.43
N LYS A 126 -24.02 12.92 15.73
CA LYS A 126 -24.54 13.88 14.75
C LYS A 126 -23.40 14.36 13.83
N ILE A 127 -23.76 15.04 12.73
CA ILE A 127 -22.79 15.80 11.94
C ILE A 127 -22.29 16.95 12.82
N PRO A 128 -20.97 17.24 12.86
CA PRO A 128 -20.43 18.40 13.56
C PRO A 128 -21.11 19.70 13.13
N GLU A 129 -21.33 20.63 14.05
CA GLU A 129 -22.01 21.91 13.73
C GLU A 129 -21.06 22.89 13.03
N VAL A 130 -19.82 22.94 13.48
CA VAL A 130 -18.73 23.71 12.88
C VAL A 130 -17.47 22.92 12.97
N LEU A 131 -16.77 22.80 11.86
CA LEU A 131 -15.48 22.10 11.80
C LEU A 131 -14.61 22.73 10.72
N ALA A 132 -13.36 22.94 11.03
CA ALA A 132 -12.31 23.22 10.05
C ALA A 132 -11.10 22.37 10.45
N PHE A 133 -10.87 21.31 9.71
CA PHE A 133 -9.83 20.33 10.04
C PHE A 133 -9.11 19.90 8.76
N GLN A 134 -7.78 19.89 8.81
CA GLN A 134 -6.93 19.47 7.71
C GLN A 134 -5.87 18.53 8.22
N ASP A 135 -5.66 17.43 7.51
CA ASP A 135 -4.62 16.47 7.82
C ASP A 135 -4.06 15.85 6.54
N ALA A 136 -2.84 15.33 6.63
CA ALA A 136 -2.16 14.60 5.57
C ALA A 136 -1.19 13.58 6.15
N PRO A 137 -0.99 12.42 5.52
CA PRO A 137 0.01 11.47 5.94
C PRO A 137 1.43 12.05 5.82
N VAL A 138 2.25 11.81 6.82
CA VAL A 138 3.66 12.25 6.82
C VAL A 138 4.53 11.33 5.97
N TYR A 139 4.22 10.04 5.95
CA TYR A 139 4.94 9.03 5.18
C TYR A 139 4.24 8.73 3.87
N ARG A 140 5.00 8.67 2.77
CA ARG A 140 4.49 8.35 1.43
C ARG A 140 4.06 6.89 1.31
N LEU A 141 4.86 5.94 1.83
CA LEU A 141 4.50 4.52 1.88
C LEU A 141 4.52 4.03 3.33
N ARG A 142 3.44 3.42 3.77
CA ARG A 142 3.25 2.95 5.14
C ARG A 142 2.36 1.73 5.20
N GLY A 143 2.91 0.63 5.71
CA GLY A 143 2.13 -0.60 5.81
C GLY A 143 2.89 -1.80 6.33
N PRO A 144 2.15 -2.89 6.55
CA PRO A 144 2.67 -4.16 7.03
C PRO A 144 3.12 -5.07 5.89
N VAL A 145 3.90 -6.09 6.25
CA VAL A 145 4.25 -7.20 5.36
C VAL A 145 3.60 -8.50 5.80
N ILE A 146 3.16 -9.29 4.83
CA ILE A 146 2.70 -10.67 5.00
C ILE A 146 3.61 -11.60 4.22
N GLY A 147 4.02 -12.73 4.82
CA GLY A 147 4.88 -13.71 4.18
C GLY A 147 4.12 -14.87 3.53
N LEU A 148 4.42 -15.15 2.28
CA LEU A 148 4.08 -16.39 1.58
C LEU A 148 5.25 -17.38 1.70
N GLN A 149 5.57 -17.76 2.93
CA GLN A 149 6.70 -18.62 3.26
C GLN A 149 6.26 -19.77 4.15
N LYS A 150 6.97 -20.90 4.06
CA LYS A 150 6.80 -22.03 4.97
C LYS A 150 7.84 -21.98 6.10
N THR A 151 7.49 -22.59 7.22
CA THR A 151 8.39 -22.68 8.38
C THR A 151 9.42 -23.82 8.25
N LYS A 152 9.20 -24.74 7.31
CA LYS A 152 10.08 -25.89 7.06
C LYS A 152 10.65 -25.80 5.66
N LEU A 153 11.93 -26.12 5.56
CA LEU A 153 12.63 -26.31 4.30
C LEU A 153 12.44 -27.74 3.83
N GLU A 154 11.94 -27.90 2.59
CA GLU A 154 11.68 -29.21 1.97
C GLU A 154 12.61 -29.40 0.75
N PRO A 155 13.63 -30.27 0.79
CA PRO A 155 14.49 -30.52 -0.36
C PRO A 155 13.69 -30.90 -1.62
N PRO A 156 14.16 -30.52 -2.85
CA PRO A 156 15.43 -29.89 -3.14
C PRO A 156 15.48 -28.36 -2.95
N ARG A 157 14.42 -27.73 -2.42
CA ARG A 157 14.40 -26.28 -2.21
C ARG A 157 15.41 -25.87 -1.14
N LEU A 158 16.06 -24.74 -1.40
CA LEU A 158 17.08 -24.15 -0.53
C LEU A 158 16.57 -22.93 0.25
N THR A 159 15.31 -22.58 0.05
CA THR A 159 14.66 -21.42 0.66
C THR A 159 13.25 -21.76 1.15
N TYR A 160 12.65 -20.92 1.95
CA TYR A 160 11.32 -21.13 2.55
C TYR A 160 10.17 -20.70 1.63
N GLU A 161 10.48 -20.29 0.42
CA GLU A 161 9.51 -19.89 -0.60
C GLU A 161 9.02 -21.10 -1.38
N TYR A 162 7.71 -21.16 -1.56
CA TYR A 162 7.02 -22.25 -2.24
C TYR A 162 5.98 -21.71 -3.20
N PRO A 163 5.62 -22.50 -4.23
CA PRO A 163 4.50 -22.17 -5.08
C PRO A 163 3.23 -21.95 -4.26
N VAL A 164 2.46 -20.92 -4.62
CA VAL A 164 1.21 -20.57 -3.95
C VAL A 164 0.12 -21.54 -4.38
N THR A 165 -0.37 -22.34 -3.43
CA THR A 165 -1.44 -23.31 -3.68
C THR A 165 -2.42 -23.33 -2.51
N PRO A 166 -3.69 -23.75 -2.72
CA PRO A 166 -4.67 -23.85 -1.63
C PRO A 166 -4.22 -24.77 -0.49
N GLY A 167 -3.50 -25.83 -0.82
CA GLY A 167 -2.96 -26.76 0.19
C GLY A 167 -1.85 -26.16 1.04
N ARG A 168 -1.04 -25.26 0.49
CA ARG A 168 0.09 -24.63 1.21
C ARG A 168 -0.29 -23.35 1.93
N PHE A 169 -1.16 -22.52 1.34
CA PHE A 169 -1.56 -21.23 1.86
C PHE A 169 -3.08 -21.05 1.81
N PRO A 170 -3.87 -21.87 2.54
CA PRO A 170 -5.34 -21.84 2.46
C PRO A 170 -5.93 -20.45 2.80
N TRP A 171 -5.32 -19.72 3.73
CA TRP A 171 -5.73 -18.38 4.11
C TRP A 171 -5.62 -17.35 2.97
N PHE A 172 -4.72 -17.57 1.99
CA PHE A 172 -4.55 -16.69 0.83
C PHE A 172 -5.83 -16.61 -0.03
N TYR A 173 -6.62 -17.66 -0.03
CA TYR A 173 -7.87 -17.79 -0.80
C TYR A 173 -9.12 -17.32 -0.04
N ASP A 174 -8.98 -16.90 1.21
CA ASP A 174 -10.08 -16.39 2.01
C ASP A 174 -10.30 -14.89 1.73
N LYS A 175 -11.17 -14.60 0.75
CA LYS A 175 -11.53 -13.24 0.35
C LYS A 175 -12.13 -12.43 1.51
N LYS A 176 -12.86 -13.07 2.44
CA LYS A 176 -13.43 -12.38 3.61
C LYS A 176 -12.33 -11.93 4.57
N LEU A 177 -11.36 -12.79 4.83
CA LEU A 177 -10.20 -12.45 5.65
C LEU A 177 -9.42 -11.27 5.05
N TRP A 178 -9.23 -11.27 3.73
CA TRP A 178 -8.59 -10.16 3.04
C TRP A 178 -9.38 -8.86 3.12
N GLN A 179 -10.70 -8.90 2.96
CA GLN A 179 -11.55 -7.70 3.12
C GLN A 179 -11.42 -7.11 4.53
N GLU A 180 -11.54 -7.93 5.57
CA GLU A 180 -11.37 -7.48 6.95
C GLU A 180 -9.98 -6.88 7.19
N TYR A 181 -8.95 -7.45 6.57
CA TYR A 181 -7.58 -6.97 6.70
C TYR A 181 -7.36 -5.63 5.96
N LEU A 182 -7.82 -5.52 4.73
CA LEU A 182 -7.73 -4.29 3.95
C LEU A 182 -8.54 -3.15 4.57
N ASP A 183 -9.73 -3.44 5.13
CA ASP A 183 -10.54 -2.45 5.85
C ASP A 183 -9.79 -1.94 7.09
N MET A 184 -9.16 -2.83 7.85
CA MET A 184 -8.33 -2.44 8.98
C MET A 184 -7.14 -1.58 8.54
N MET A 185 -6.46 -1.96 7.47
CA MET A 185 -5.36 -1.15 6.91
C MET A 185 -5.83 0.25 6.51
N LEU A 186 -6.99 0.34 5.86
CA LEU A 186 -7.60 1.61 5.46
C LEU A 186 -7.94 2.47 6.69
N GLU A 187 -8.56 1.89 7.72
CA GLU A 187 -8.89 2.59 8.97
C GLU A 187 -7.63 3.15 9.66
N ASP A 188 -6.50 2.45 9.58
CA ASP A 188 -5.20 2.89 10.08
C ASP A 188 -4.41 3.76 9.08
N ARG A 189 -5.01 4.15 7.95
CA ARG A 189 -4.39 4.93 6.87
C ARG A 189 -3.11 4.31 6.29
N CYS A 190 -2.99 2.97 6.33
CA CYS A 190 -1.97 2.25 5.59
C CYS A 190 -2.29 2.29 4.09
N ASN A 191 -1.29 2.56 3.26
CA ASN A 191 -1.44 2.66 1.81
C ASN A 191 -0.57 1.65 1.03
N VAL A 192 0.07 0.72 1.72
CA VAL A 192 0.84 -0.35 1.09
C VAL A 192 0.75 -1.66 1.87
N LEU A 193 0.45 -2.72 1.15
CA LEU A 193 0.52 -4.10 1.60
C LEU A 193 1.73 -4.76 0.95
N TYR A 194 2.75 -5.08 1.73
CA TYR A 194 3.89 -5.85 1.24
C TYR A 194 3.59 -7.34 1.35
N ILE A 195 3.80 -8.07 0.26
CA ILE A 195 3.70 -9.53 0.25
C ILE A 195 5.09 -10.10 -0.05
N TRP A 196 5.62 -10.86 0.90
CA TRP A 196 6.90 -11.52 0.71
C TRP A 196 6.72 -12.86 0.00
N SER A 197 7.40 -13.01 -1.13
CA SER A 197 7.61 -14.30 -1.79
C SER A 197 9.00 -14.30 -2.43
N GLY A 198 9.74 -15.37 -2.34
CA GLY A 198 11.06 -15.46 -2.96
C GLY A 198 11.00 -15.44 -4.47
N HIS A 199 10.00 -16.09 -5.05
CA HIS A 199 9.75 -16.11 -6.48
C HIS A 199 8.23 -16.19 -6.79
N PRO A 200 7.52 -15.06 -6.84
CA PRO A 200 6.07 -15.06 -6.97
C PRO A 200 5.58 -15.43 -8.37
N PHE A 201 6.37 -15.14 -9.40
CA PHE A 201 5.93 -15.20 -10.80
C PHE A 201 5.50 -16.60 -11.23
N SER A 202 6.20 -17.63 -10.78
CA SER A 202 5.88 -19.04 -11.11
C SER A 202 4.49 -19.52 -10.66
N SER A 203 3.80 -18.74 -9.82
CA SER A 203 2.47 -19.06 -9.33
C SER A 203 1.37 -18.16 -9.89
N PHE A 204 1.72 -16.98 -10.42
CA PHE A 204 0.77 -15.93 -10.79
C PHE A 204 0.76 -15.56 -12.26
N VAL A 205 1.84 -15.81 -13.00
CA VAL A 205 1.92 -15.47 -14.42
C VAL A 205 2.46 -16.64 -15.26
N LYS A 206 2.02 -16.68 -16.50
CA LYS A 206 2.58 -17.56 -17.54
C LYS A 206 3.48 -16.73 -18.43
N VAL A 207 4.69 -17.19 -18.62
CA VAL A 207 5.62 -16.60 -19.59
C VAL A 207 5.59 -17.47 -20.86
N PRO A 208 5.07 -16.98 -21.98
CA PRO A 208 4.87 -17.79 -23.18
C PRO A 208 6.13 -18.51 -23.64
N ASP A 209 7.28 -17.87 -23.55
CA ASP A 209 8.57 -18.42 -23.98
C ASP A 209 9.14 -19.46 -22.99
N TYR A 210 8.60 -19.51 -21.77
CA TYR A 210 9.08 -20.36 -20.67
C TYR A 210 7.91 -21.05 -19.96
N PRO A 211 7.10 -21.87 -20.67
CA PRO A 211 5.94 -22.52 -20.07
C PRO A 211 6.28 -23.44 -18.90
N GLU A 212 7.51 -24.00 -18.88
CA GLU A 212 8.03 -24.85 -17.81
C GLU A 212 8.27 -24.08 -16.50
N ALA A 213 8.33 -22.77 -16.53
CA ALA A 213 8.54 -21.97 -15.32
C ALA A 213 7.32 -21.95 -14.39
N LEU A 214 6.16 -22.40 -14.86
CA LEU A 214 4.97 -22.52 -14.03
C LEU A 214 5.12 -23.66 -13.03
N GLU A 215 5.02 -23.38 -11.72
CA GLU A 215 5.19 -24.38 -10.66
C GLU A 215 3.86 -24.86 -10.05
N VAL A 216 2.74 -24.49 -10.62
CA VAL A 216 1.41 -24.85 -10.16
C VAL A 216 0.62 -25.51 -11.30
N THR A 217 -0.40 -26.28 -10.96
CA THR A 217 -1.33 -26.83 -11.95
C THR A 217 -2.15 -25.73 -12.61
N GLU A 218 -2.76 -26.02 -13.77
CA GLU A 218 -3.62 -25.05 -14.44
C GLU A 218 -4.79 -24.60 -13.56
N GLU A 219 -5.39 -25.50 -12.80
CA GLU A 219 -6.48 -25.18 -11.87
C GLU A 219 -6.02 -24.25 -10.76
N GLU A 220 -4.85 -24.54 -10.15
CA GLU A 220 -4.26 -23.70 -9.12
C GLU A 220 -3.88 -22.32 -9.66
N PHE A 221 -3.31 -22.28 -10.88
CA PHE A 221 -2.99 -21.04 -11.55
C PHE A 221 -4.21 -20.13 -11.73
N GLN A 222 -5.33 -20.69 -12.23
CA GLN A 222 -6.55 -19.91 -12.41
C GLN A 222 -7.09 -19.39 -11.06
N LYS A 223 -7.07 -20.22 -10.00
CA LYS A 223 -7.44 -19.78 -8.64
C LYS A 223 -6.53 -18.67 -8.12
N ASN A 224 -5.22 -18.80 -8.33
CA ASN A 224 -4.25 -17.80 -7.92
C ASN A 224 -4.50 -16.46 -8.60
N ARG A 225 -4.72 -16.49 -9.92
CA ARG A 225 -5.03 -15.30 -10.70
C ARG A 225 -6.31 -14.63 -10.23
N GLU A 226 -7.38 -15.40 -10.09
CA GLU A 226 -8.68 -14.88 -9.64
C GLU A 226 -8.56 -14.16 -8.29
N VAL A 227 -7.92 -14.81 -7.31
CA VAL A 227 -7.78 -14.25 -5.97
C VAL A 227 -6.85 -13.04 -5.97
N PHE A 228 -5.72 -13.10 -6.66
CA PHE A 228 -4.76 -12.01 -6.66
C PHE A 228 -5.26 -10.79 -7.43
N GLU A 229 -5.91 -10.97 -8.56
CA GLU A 229 -6.57 -9.89 -9.31
C GLU A 229 -7.67 -9.22 -8.47
N TRP A 230 -8.50 -10.02 -7.80
CA TRP A 230 -9.51 -9.51 -6.88
C TRP A 230 -8.86 -8.73 -5.72
N LEU A 231 -7.79 -9.26 -5.12
CA LEU A 231 -7.07 -8.62 -4.02
C LEU A 231 -6.50 -7.27 -4.42
N THR A 232 -5.86 -7.18 -5.58
CA THR A 232 -5.28 -5.92 -6.08
C THR A 232 -6.34 -4.87 -6.39
N LYS A 233 -7.50 -5.27 -6.95
CA LYS A 233 -8.65 -4.38 -7.19
C LYS A 233 -9.26 -3.86 -5.87
N GLU A 234 -9.42 -4.73 -4.88
CA GLU A 234 -9.94 -4.33 -3.56
C GLU A 234 -8.96 -3.46 -2.78
N ALA A 235 -7.67 -3.69 -2.97
CA ALA A 235 -6.61 -2.84 -2.42
C ALA A 235 -6.61 -1.45 -3.09
N ASP A 236 -6.66 -1.39 -4.42
CA ASP A 236 -6.76 -0.15 -5.19
C ASP A 236 -7.97 0.70 -4.76
N ARG A 237 -9.12 0.07 -4.64
CA ARG A 237 -10.33 0.74 -4.15
C ARG A 237 -10.15 1.41 -2.78
N ARG A 238 -9.16 0.98 -2.00
CA ARG A 238 -8.79 1.54 -0.68
C ARG A 238 -7.56 2.44 -0.72
N GLY A 239 -7.01 2.70 -1.91
CA GLY A 239 -5.77 3.46 -2.07
C GLY A 239 -4.54 2.70 -1.54
N ILE A 240 -4.57 1.35 -1.57
CA ILE A 240 -3.52 0.50 -1.03
C ILE A 240 -2.75 -0.17 -2.18
N TRP A 241 -1.47 0.11 -2.33
CA TRP A 241 -0.59 -0.61 -3.24
C TRP A 241 -0.32 -2.03 -2.74
N VAL A 242 -0.36 -3.01 -3.62
CA VAL A 242 0.11 -4.37 -3.33
C VAL A 242 1.52 -4.52 -3.86
N VAL A 243 2.51 -4.49 -2.97
CA VAL A 243 3.93 -4.57 -3.32
C VAL A 243 4.46 -5.97 -3.10
N LEU A 244 4.80 -6.67 -4.18
CA LEU A 244 5.46 -7.97 -4.09
C LEU A 244 6.95 -7.80 -3.81
N LYS A 245 7.37 -8.40 -2.72
CA LYS A 245 8.75 -8.43 -2.29
C LYS A 245 9.36 -9.77 -2.66
N PHE A 246 10.41 -9.78 -3.47
CA PHE A 246 11.03 -10.99 -3.97
C PHE A 246 12.56 -10.90 -4.06
N TYR A 247 13.17 -12.07 -4.10
CA TYR A 247 14.58 -12.24 -4.44
C TYR A 247 14.67 -12.59 -5.91
N SER A 248 15.09 -11.65 -6.73
CA SER A 248 15.11 -11.80 -8.19
C SER A 248 16.07 -12.87 -8.73
N ILE A 249 16.87 -13.43 -7.87
CA ILE A 249 17.87 -14.48 -8.16
C ILE A 249 17.36 -15.91 -7.87
N HIS A 250 16.19 -16.05 -7.26
CA HIS A 250 15.52 -17.34 -7.16
C HIS A 250 14.80 -17.65 -8.47
N ILE A 251 14.92 -18.89 -8.94
CA ILE A 251 14.24 -19.34 -10.15
C ILE A 251 13.34 -20.54 -9.84
N PRO A 252 12.29 -20.78 -10.67
CA PRO A 252 11.39 -21.91 -10.47
C PRO A 252 12.12 -23.24 -10.59
N LEU A 253 11.76 -24.23 -9.78
CA LEU A 253 12.39 -25.53 -9.80
C LEU A 253 12.30 -26.21 -11.17
N PRO A 254 11.12 -26.29 -11.86
CA PRO A 254 11.06 -26.93 -13.17
C PRO A 254 11.88 -26.22 -14.25
N PHE A 255 11.98 -24.88 -14.16
CA PHE A 255 12.85 -24.10 -15.05
C PHE A 255 14.32 -24.42 -14.80
N ALA A 256 14.75 -24.49 -13.54
CA ALA A 256 16.11 -24.86 -13.17
C ALA A 256 16.47 -26.25 -13.66
N GLU A 257 15.61 -27.24 -13.44
CA GLU A 257 15.81 -28.63 -13.90
C GLU A 257 15.95 -28.73 -15.42
N LYS A 258 15.03 -28.10 -16.17
CA LYS A 258 15.04 -28.14 -17.63
C LYS A 258 16.29 -27.52 -18.25
N HIS A 259 16.77 -26.45 -17.65
CA HIS A 259 17.91 -25.69 -18.15
C HIS A 259 19.24 -26.01 -17.45
N HIS A 260 19.25 -27.01 -16.57
CA HIS A 260 20.43 -27.43 -15.79
C HIS A 260 21.09 -26.29 -15.02
N LEU A 261 20.26 -25.48 -14.33
CA LEU A 261 20.67 -24.32 -13.55
C LEU A 261 20.53 -24.57 -12.05
N GLU A 262 21.34 -23.87 -11.26
CA GLU A 262 21.15 -23.82 -9.82
C GLU A 262 19.88 -23.03 -9.48
N LEU A 263 19.18 -23.38 -8.38
CA LEU A 263 18.00 -22.65 -7.93
C LEU A 263 18.30 -21.20 -7.50
N LEU A 264 19.50 -20.98 -6.97
CA LEU A 264 20.01 -19.68 -6.55
C LEU A 264 21.13 -19.24 -7.49
N GLN A 265 20.96 -18.09 -8.11
CA GLN A 265 21.95 -17.56 -9.05
C GLN A 265 22.96 -16.68 -8.32
N SER A 266 24.24 -17.05 -8.39
CA SER A 266 25.35 -16.25 -7.83
C SER A 266 25.93 -15.22 -8.81
N SER A 267 25.59 -15.31 -10.08
CA SER A 267 25.97 -14.38 -11.16
C SER A 267 24.81 -14.21 -12.14
N ILE A 268 24.86 -13.21 -12.97
CA ILE A 268 23.85 -12.97 -14.00
C ILE A 268 23.97 -14.03 -15.09
N ASN A 269 22.92 -14.83 -15.22
CA ASN A 269 22.76 -15.74 -16.36
C ASN A 269 21.80 -15.08 -17.37
N PRO A 270 22.18 -14.95 -18.66
CA PRO A 270 21.35 -14.29 -19.68
C PRO A 270 19.94 -14.89 -19.82
N LEU A 271 19.83 -16.22 -19.71
CA LEU A 271 18.53 -16.92 -19.77
C LEU A 271 17.64 -16.55 -18.59
N VAL A 272 18.20 -16.50 -17.37
CA VAL A 272 17.50 -16.10 -16.16
C VAL A 272 17.10 -14.62 -16.22
N ALA A 273 17.96 -13.79 -16.80
CA ALA A 273 17.67 -12.36 -16.99
C ALA A 273 16.48 -12.17 -17.94
N ASP A 274 16.44 -12.85 -19.08
CA ASP A 274 15.34 -12.80 -20.04
C ASP A 274 14.03 -13.35 -19.44
N TYR A 275 14.09 -14.47 -18.74
CA TYR A 275 12.95 -15.03 -18.01
C TYR A 275 12.39 -14.05 -16.97
N THR A 276 13.26 -13.44 -16.17
CA THR A 276 12.85 -12.48 -15.14
C THR A 276 12.26 -11.22 -15.76
N TYR A 277 12.88 -10.71 -16.82
CA TYR A 277 12.38 -9.56 -17.58
C TYR A 277 10.95 -9.80 -18.09
N LYS A 278 10.71 -10.91 -18.76
CA LYS A 278 9.39 -11.29 -19.28
C LYS A 278 8.37 -11.55 -18.17
N SER A 279 8.80 -12.17 -17.07
CA SER A 279 7.94 -12.44 -15.92
C SER A 279 7.41 -11.15 -15.28
N ILE A 280 8.26 -10.14 -15.14
CA ILE A 280 7.85 -8.83 -14.59
C ILE A 280 6.87 -8.13 -15.52
N ILE A 281 7.11 -8.15 -16.83
CA ILE A 281 6.20 -7.59 -17.83
C ILE A 281 4.82 -8.24 -17.71
N GLU A 282 4.76 -9.56 -17.76
CA GLU A 282 3.49 -10.29 -17.68
C GLU A 282 2.78 -10.06 -16.34
N PHE A 283 3.53 -9.89 -15.26
CA PHE A 283 2.99 -9.61 -13.95
C PHE A 283 2.33 -8.21 -13.88
N ILE A 284 3.01 -7.18 -14.37
CA ILE A 284 2.48 -5.81 -14.40
C ILE A 284 1.25 -5.71 -15.32
N LYS A 285 1.26 -6.40 -16.47
CA LYS A 285 0.12 -6.45 -17.39
C LYS A 285 -1.10 -7.18 -16.80
N SER A 286 -0.86 -8.14 -15.92
CA SER A 286 -1.93 -9.02 -15.41
C SER A 286 -2.67 -8.46 -14.21
N PHE A 287 -2.04 -7.58 -13.43
CA PHE A 287 -2.60 -7.14 -12.16
C PHE A 287 -2.56 -5.63 -12.01
N PRO A 288 -3.68 -4.99 -11.66
CA PRO A 288 -3.71 -3.55 -11.40
C PRO A 288 -3.09 -3.21 -10.04
N HIS A 289 -2.66 -1.98 -9.90
CA HIS A 289 -2.25 -1.35 -8.64
C HIS A 289 -1.22 -2.15 -7.82
N ILE A 290 -0.20 -2.66 -8.52
CA ILE A 290 0.91 -3.42 -7.93
C ILE A 290 2.21 -2.63 -7.96
N GLY A 291 3.11 -2.99 -7.06
CA GLY A 291 4.50 -2.54 -7.06
C GLY A 291 5.46 -3.70 -6.78
N LEU A 292 6.74 -3.44 -6.85
CA LEU A 292 7.78 -4.44 -6.63
C LEU A 292 8.79 -3.96 -5.60
N MET A 293 9.20 -4.86 -4.69
CA MET A 293 10.36 -4.68 -3.82
C MET A 293 11.38 -5.77 -4.13
N VAL A 294 12.57 -5.36 -4.58
CA VAL A 294 13.61 -6.27 -5.04
C VAL A 294 14.73 -6.37 -4.02
N CYS A 295 15.06 -7.59 -3.62
CA CYS A 295 16.25 -7.89 -2.83
C CYS A 295 17.34 -8.48 -3.74
N LEU A 296 18.46 -7.78 -3.86
CA LEU A 296 19.58 -8.18 -4.71
C LEU A 296 20.62 -9.05 -3.99
N GLY A 297 20.63 -9.00 -2.64
CA GLY A 297 21.65 -9.60 -1.82
C GLY A 297 21.48 -11.11 -1.59
N GLU A 298 22.38 -11.65 -0.79
CA GLU A 298 22.49 -13.01 -0.24
C GLU A 298 23.01 -14.07 -1.21
N ALA A 299 22.57 -14.15 -2.46
CA ALA A 299 23.10 -15.13 -3.42
C ALA A 299 23.86 -14.46 -4.57
N LEU A 300 23.32 -13.43 -5.20
CA LEU A 300 23.99 -12.70 -6.28
C LEU A 300 25.26 -12.03 -5.77
N ARG A 301 26.40 -12.40 -6.31
CA ARG A 301 27.71 -11.93 -5.85
C ARG A 301 28.27 -10.82 -6.73
N GLY A 302 29.05 -9.93 -6.11
CA GLY A 302 29.70 -8.80 -6.77
C GLY A 302 28.78 -7.58 -6.95
N ASP A 303 29.30 -6.42 -6.59
CA ASP A 303 28.53 -5.17 -6.64
C ASP A 303 28.06 -4.83 -8.05
N GLN A 304 28.91 -5.07 -9.05
CA GLN A 304 28.58 -4.82 -10.47
C GLN A 304 27.42 -5.72 -10.95
N ASN A 305 27.40 -6.99 -10.57
CA ASN A 305 26.29 -7.88 -10.91
C ASN A 305 24.97 -7.38 -10.29
N LYS A 306 24.99 -6.93 -9.02
CA LYS A 306 23.82 -6.40 -8.35
C LYS A 306 23.30 -5.12 -9.00
N GLU A 307 24.21 -4.22 -9.36
CA GLU A 307 23.90 -3.01 -10.10
C GLU A 307 23.31 -3.34 -11.48
N ASP A 308 24.00 -4.16 -12.26
CA ASP A 308 23.58 -4.55 -13.61
C ASP A 308 22.22 -5.26 -13.60
N TRP A 309 21.98 -6.12 -12.61
CA TRP A 309 20.69 -6.79 -12.49
C TRP A 309 19.55 -5.79 -12.30
N PHE A 310 19.73 -4.82 -11.42
CA PHE A 310 18.68 -3.82 -11.17
C PHE A 310 18.49 -2.88 -12.36
N LEU A 311 19.57 -2.33 -12.90
CA LEU A 311 19.52 -1.33 -13.96
C LEU A 311 19.24 -1.91 -15.36
N LYS A 312 19.71 -3.14 -15.65
CA LYS A 312 19.60 -3.73 -17.00
C LYS A 312 18.50 -4.78 -17.14
N THR A 313 17.98 -5.32 -16.02
CA THR A 313 16.90 -6.31 -16.04
C THR A 313 15.62 -5.77 -15.39
N ILE A 314 15.69 -5.35 -14.12
CA ILE A 314 14.49 -5.01 -13.34
C ILE A 314 13.83 -3.71 -13.85
N ILE A 315 14.55 -2.60 -13.85
CA ILE A 315 13.98 -1.30 -14.28
C ILE A 315 13.45 -1.35 -15.72
N PRO A 316 14.19 -1.89 -16.71
CA PRO A 316 13.69 -2.01 -18.06
C PRO A 316 12.42 -2.87 -18.16
N ALA A 317 12.34 -3.97 -17.39
CA ALA A 317 11.16 -4.83 -17.37
C ALA A 317 9.94 -4.11 -16.80
N VAL A 318 10.10 -3.35 -15.71
CA VAL A 318 9.03 -2.56 -15.12
C VAL A 318 8.56 -1.48 -16.08
N ASN A 319 9.47 -0.72 -16.69
CA ASN A 319 9.15 0.32 -17.68
C ASN A 319 8.39 -0.28 -18.89
N GLU A 320 8.84 -1.41 -19.39
CA GLU A 320 8.17 -2.09 -20.52
C GLU A 320 6.78 -2.63 -20.13
N GLY A 321 6.64 -3.18 -18.92
CA GLY A 321 5.35 -3.61 -18.39
C GLY A 321 4.35 -2.45 -18.28
N ILE A 322 4.78 -1.30 -17.75
CA ILE A 322 3.98 -0.06 -17.67
C ILE A 322 3.54 0.37 -19.08
N ARG A 323 4.48 0.42 -20.02
CA ARG A 323 4.21 0.81 -21.40
C ARG A 323 3.20 -0.13 -22.07
N GLN A 324 3.35 -1.44 -21.93
CA GLN A 324 2.45 -2.43 -22.52
C GLN A 324 1.05 -2.44 -21.91
N ALA A 325 0.95 -2.14 -20.61
CA ALA A 325 -0.31 -2.08 -19.88
C ALA A 325 -1.00 -0.70 -19.93
N ASP A 326 -0.37 0.30 -20.55
CA ASP A 326 -0.82 1.72 -20.59
C ASP A 326 -1.20 2.26 -19.21
N LEU A 327 -0.36 1.97 -18.20
CA LEU A 327 -0.64 2.39 -16.82
C LEU A 327 -0.54 3.91 -16.68
N LYS A 328 -1.51 4.51 -16.00
CA LYS A 328 -1.53 5.95 -15.69
C LYS A 328 -0.75 6.26 -14.43
N GLU A 329 -0.87 5.42 -13.41
CA GLU A 329 -0.12 5.52 -12.16
C GLU A 329 1.17 4.72 -12.29
N ILE A 330 2.31 5.33 -11.94
CA ILE A 330 3.61 4.66 -11.96
C ILE A 330 3.75 3.80 -10.70
N PRO A 331 3.92 2.47 -10.81
CA PRO A 331 4.07 1.58 -9.66
C PRO A 331 5.24 1.96 -8.75
N PRO A 332 5.15 1.77 -7.43
CA PRO A 332 6.31 1.88 -6.56
C PRO A 332 7.31 0.74 -6.84
N LEU A 333 8.56 1.12 -7.11
CA LEU A 333 9.69 0.19 -7.20
C LEU A 333 10.64 0.44 -6.03
N ILE A 334 10.93 -0.61 -5.27
CA ILE A 334 11.68 -0.49 -4.03
C ILE A 334 12.94 -1.36 -4.10
N LEU A 335 14.10 -0.74 -3.97
CA LEU A 335 15.37 -1.42 -3.82
C LEU A 335 15.63 -1.70 -2.33
N ARG A 336 15.60 -2.97 -1.92
CA ARG A 336 16.04 -3.35 -0.58
C ARG A 336 17.57 -3.30 -0.50
N GLY A 337 18.09 -2.43 0.36
CA GLY A 337 19.51 -2.18 0.50
C GLY A 337 20.32 -3.29 1.17
N HIS A 338 19.69 -4.46 1.47
CA HIS A 338 20.35 -5.58 2.13
C HIS A 338 21.42 -6.19 1.23
N ASP A 339 22.64 -6.26 1.75
CA ASP A 339 23.81 -6.85 1.08
C ASP A 339 24.06 -6.30 -0.35
N CYS A 340 23.86 -4.99 -0.53
CA CYS A 340 24.23 -4.30 -1.77
C CYS A 340 24.63 -2.84 -1.49
N LYS A 341 25.33 -2.23 -2.46
CA LYS A 341 25.63 -0.79 -2.46
C LYS A 341 24.47 0.00 -3.05
N ALA A 342 23.36 0.07 -2.29
CA ALA A 342 22.13 0.68 -2.76
C ALA A 342 22.32 2.15 -3.16
N GLU A 343 23.21 2.88 -2.50
CA GLU A 343 23.52 4.26 -2.81
C GLU A 343 24.05 4.42 -4.24
N ASP A 344 25.07 3.62 -4.63
CA ASP A 344 25.66 3.66 -5.97
C ASP A 344 24.63 3.31 -7.04
N ILE A 345 23.76 2.32 -6.76
CA ILE A 345 22.70 1.91 -7.67
C ILE A 345 21.67 3.03 -7.82
N MET A 346 21.24 3.63 -6.72
CA MET A 346 20.22 4.68 -6.72
C MET A 346 20.64 5.92 -7.49
N HIS A 347 21.92 6.31 -7.45
CA HIS A 347 22.46 7.43 -8.23
C HIS A 347 22.15 7.33 -9.73
N LYS A 348 22.12 6.12 -10.25
CA LYS A 348 21.82 5.83 -11.65
C LYS A 348 20.32 5.59 -11.85
N ALA A 349 19.73 4.82 -10.96
CA ALA A 349 18.34 4.36 -11.06
C ALA A 349 17.30 5.49 -11.02
N VAL A 350 17.54 6.56 -10.25
CA VAL A 350 16.62 7.72 -10.16
C VAL A 350 16.44 8.48 -11.48
N LYS A 351 17.34 8.30 -12.44
CA LYS A 351 17.24 8.87 -13.78
C LYS A 351 16.38 8.03 -14.71
N GLU A 352 16.22 6.76 -14.38
CA GLU A 352 15.55 5.76 -15.21
C GLU A 352 14.13 5.45 -14.72
N TYR A 353 13.83 5.76 -13.44
CA TYR A 353 12.54 5.46 -12.84
C TYR A 353 12.17 6.51 -11.77
N SER A 354 10.96 7.08 -11.84
CA SER A 354 10.57 8.23 -11.01
C SER A 354 9.99 7.84 -9.65
N ASN A 355 9.21 6.74 -9.55
CA ASN A 355 8.58 6.29 -8.30
C ASN A 355 9.44 5.22 -7.61
N LEU A 356 10.68 5.60 -7.29
CA LEU A 356 11.73 4.72 -6.80
C LEU A 356 12.02 4.96 -5.32
N TYR A 357 12.13 3.87 -4.57
CA TYR A 357 12.39 3.88 -3.12
C TYR A 357 13.57 2.99 -2.77
N THR A 358 14.25 3.31 -1.66
CA THR A 358 15.11 2.36 -0.96
C THR A 358 14.43 1.84 0.30
N GLN A 359 14.84 0.67 0.78
CA GLN A 359 14.39 0.12 2.04
C GLN A 359 15.57 -0.47 2.81
N TRP A 360 15.65 -0.18 4.11
CA TRP A 360 16.67 -0.74 4.99
C TRP A 360 16.12 -1.11 6.35
N LYS A 361 16.70 -2.14 6.98
CA LYS A 361 16.39 -2.54 8.37
C LYS A 361 16.70 -1.38 9.32
N PHE A 362 15.74 -1.00 10.17
CA PHE A 362 15.87 0.17 11.03
C PHE A 362 17.05 0.08 12.00
N ASN A 363 17.14 -1.03 12.73
CA ASN A 363 18.24 -1.31 13.68
C ASN A 363 18.55 -2.81 13.71
N GLY A 364 18.74 -3.41 12.53
CA GLY A 364 18.87 -4.85 12.38
C GLY A 364 17.55 -5.58 12.58
N GLU A 365 17.63 -6.76 13.13
CA GLU A 365 16.46 -7.62 13.41
C GLU A 365 16.05 -7.58 14.88
N SER A 366 16.63 -6.69 15.67
CA SER A 366 16.33 -6.60 17.08
C SER A 366 15.67 -5.28 17.46
N LEU A 367 14.74 -5.36 18.40
CA LEU A 367 14.02 -4.23 18.96
C LEU A 367 14.77 -3.64 20.18
N THR A 368 16.06 -3.43 20.07
CA THR A 368 16.91 -2.99 21.20
C THR A 368 16.87 -1.50 21.43
N SER A 369 16.63 -0.71 20.39
CA SER A 369 16.63 0.75 20.47
C SER A 369 15.71 1.35 19.40
N TYR A 370 15.02 2.43 19.75
CA TYR A 370 14.29 3.26 18.78
C TYR A 370 15.18 4.31 18.11
N TYR A 371 16.49 4.24 18.31
CA TYR A 371 17.51 4.93 17.55
C TYR A 371 18.36 3.92 16.81
N PRO A 372 18.59 4.06 15.49
CA PRO A 372 19.60 3.28 14.84
C PRO A 372 20.97 3.66 15.36
N VAL A 373 21.83 2.66 15.56
CA VAL A 373 23.16 2.84 16.17
C VAL A 373 24.26 2.39 15.21
N GLY A 374 25.42 3.03 15.29
CA GLY A 374 26.63 2.65 14.55
C GLY A 374 26.39 2.60 13.04
N ASN A 375 26.69 1.45 12.43
CA ASN A 375 26.54 1.26 10.98
C ASN A 375 25.09 1.36 10.48
N TRP A 376 24.10 1.10 11.31
CA TRP A 376 22.69 1.23 10.91
C TRP A 376 22.33 2.69 10.67
N GLN A 377 22.72 3.60 11.59
CA GLN A 377 22.50 5.03 11.41
C GLN A 377 23.21 5.57 10.18
N LYS A 378 24.48 5.15 9.97
CA LYS A 378 25.27 5.56 8.80
C LYS A 378 24.55 5.16 7.50
N LYS A 379 24.05 3.92 7.41
CA LYS A 379 23.36 3.41 6.25
C LYS A 379 22.04 4.15 5.96
N HIS A 380 21.25 4.47 6.98
CA HIS A 380 20.05 5.28 6.78
C HIS A 380 20.38 6.65 6.19
N ASN A 381 21.43 7.31 6.73
CA ASN A 381 21.87 8.61 6.22
C ASN A 381 22.35 8.51 4.77
N GLU A 382 23.11 7.49 4.41
CA GLU A 382 23.57 7.25 3.03
C GLU A 382 22.40 7.08 2.07
N MET A 383 21.35 6.35 2.47
CA MET A 383 20.20 6.07 1.61
C MET A 383 19.22 7.26 1.49
N THR A 384 19.22 8.17 2.45
CA THR A 384 18.37 9.37 2.40
C THR A 384 18.97 10.52 1.59
N VAL A 385 20.27 10.49 1.28
CA VAL A 385 20.94 11.53 0.48
C VAL A 385 20.34 11.65 -0.92
N HIS A 386 19.89 10.54 -1.52
CA HIS A 386 19.19 10.56 -2.79
C HIS A 386 17.71 10.92 -2.67
N GLY A 387 17.38 11.46 -1.52
CA GLY A 387 16.23 12.25 -1.19
C GLY A 387 14.92 11.48 -1.11
N GLN A 388 14.17 11.73 -0.11
CA GLN A 388 12.71 11.62 -0.12
C GLN A 388 12.08 10.22 -0.29
N THR A 389 12.86 9.16 -0.56
CA THR A 389 12.34 7.85 -0.96
C THR A 389 12.85 6.69 -0.11
N HIS A 390 13.35 6.96 1.09
CA HIS A 390 13.85 5.91 1.97
C HIS A 390 12.78 5.40 2.91
N ILE A 391 12.60 4.08 2.92
CA ILE A 391 11.65 3.36 3.77
C ILE A 391 12.40 2.68 4.89
N MET A 392 12.05 2.96 6.14
CA MET A 392 12.60 2.22 7.26
C MET A 392 11.80 0.94 7.51
N ASN A 393 12.53 -0.17 7.62
CA ASN A 393 11.94 -1.45 7.96
C ASN A 393 12.09 -1.73 9.45
N VAL A 394 11.01 -1.59 10.20
CA VAL A 394 10.95 -1.91 11.62
C VAL A 394 10.51 -3.35 11.79
N HIS A 395 11.43 -4.19 12.25
CA HIS A 395 11.16 -5.57 12.64
C HIS A 395 10.46 -5.61 13.97
N VAL A 396 9.14 -5.59 13.98
CA VAL A 396 8.32 -5.57 15.20
C VAL A 396 8.24 -6.95 15.85
N LEU A 397 8.34 -7.97 15.01
CA LEU A 397 8.28 -9.37 15.41
C LEU A 397 9.42 -10.11 14.71
N ALA A 398 10.59 -10.16 15.34
CA ALA A 398 11.66 -11.00 14.86
C ALA A 398 11.21 -12.47 14.95
N ASN A 399 11.32 -13.22 13.85
CA ASN A 399 11.00 -14.66 13.82
C ASN A 399 11.90 -15.49 14.72
N LEU A 400 13.03 -14.92 15.09
CA LEU A 400 14.07 -15.58 15.86
C LEU A 400 13.80 -15.51 17.38
N GLU A 401 12.79 -14.72 17.77
CA GLU A 401 12.47 -14.51 19.18
C GLU A 401 11.35 -15.46 19.63
N PRO A 402 11.50 -16.16 20.77
CA PRO A 402 10.42 -17.00 21.30
C PRO A 402 9.23 -16.19 21.77
N PHE A 403 9.43 -14.92 22.11
CA PHE A 403 8.40 -14.00 22.54
C PHE A 403 8.13 -12.96 21.46
N ARG A 404 6.86 -12.85 21.08
CA ARG A 404 6.41 -11.86 20.11
C ARG A 404 5.94 -10.64 20.85
N PHE A 405 6.68 -9.57 20.70
CA PHE A 405 6.42 -8.32 21.39
C PHE A 405 6.11 -7.23 20.37
N ALA A 406 4.89 -6.70 20.43
CA ALA A 406 4.51 -5.51 19.70
C ALA A 406 4.33 -4.36 20.68
N ALA A 407 5.19 -3.36 20.63
CA ALA A 407 5.11 -2.17 21.46
C ALA A 407 4.74 -0.96 20.61
N PRO A 408 3.47 -0.55 20.54
CA PRO A 408 3.03 0.59 19.72
C PRO A 408 3.83 1.87 20.01
N GLY A 409 4.10 2.15 21.28
CA GLY A 409 4.93 3.30 21.66
C GLY A 409 6.39 3.21 21.20
N PHE A 410 6.94 2.00 21.10
CA PHE A 410 8.28 1.81 20.54
C PHE A 410 8.28 2.08 19.04
N ILE A 411 7.29 1.54 18.30
CA ILE A 411 7.13 1.76 16.86
C ILE A 411 6.96 3.27 16.59
N GLN A 412 6.10 3.94 17.36
CA GLN A 412 5.90 5.39 17.25
C GLN A 412 7.22 6.16 17.40
N LYS A 413 8.04 5.82 18.39
CA LYS A 413 9.36 6.43 18.59
C LYS A 413 10.33 6.14 17.44
N CYS A 414 10.31 4.92 16.89
CA CYS A 414 11.06 4.60 15.67
C CYS A 414 10.64 5.48 14.50
N MET A 415 9.33 5.65 14.28
CA MET A 415 8.79 6.51 13.24
C MET A 415 9.20 7.97 13.43
N GLN A 416 9.06 8.51 14.63
CA GLN A 416 9.48 9.88 14.95
C GLN A 416 10.98 10.07 14.71
N THR A 417 11.80 9.10 15.09
CA THR A 417 13.25 9.14 14.82
C THR A 417 13.53 9.11 13.31
N GLY A 418 12.86 8.24 12.58
CA GLY A 418 12.97 8.14 11.12
C GLY A 418 12.64 9.47 10.45
N MET A 419 11.52 10.06 10.81
CA MET A 419 11.03 11.32 10.24
C MET A 419 11.96 12.50 10.59
N HIS A 420 12.26 12.70 11.87
CA HIS A 420 12.93 13.93 12.32
C HIS A 420 14.46 13.89 12.21
N ARG A 421 15.07 12.71 12.16
CA ARG A 421 16.53 12.56 12.19
C ARG A 421 17.11 11.89 10.95
N LEU A 422 16.33 11.08 10.27
CA LEU A 422 16.81 10.27 9.15
C LEU A 422 16.15 10.63 7.81
N GLY A 423 15.17 11.56 7.81
CA GLY A 423 14.47 11.98 6.59
C GLY A 423 13.78 10.83 5.85
N THR A 424 13.28 9.81 6.58
CA THR A 424 12.62 8.68 5.95
C THR A 424 11.24 9.07 5.43
N SER A 425 10.86 8.52 4.28
CA SER A 425 9.59 8.78 3.61
C SER A 425 8.62 7.60 3.65
N GLY A 426 8.97 6.52 4.36
CA GLY A 426 8.11 5.36 4.43
C GLY A 426 8.38 4.47 5.63
N LEU A 427 7.38 3.63 5.93
CA LEU A 427 7.41 2.64 6.98
C LEU A 427 7.04 1.27 6.42
N HIS A 428 7.87 0.30 6.70
CA HIS A 428 7.64 -1.10 6.42
C HIS A 428 7.63 -1.85 7.77
N LEU A 429 6.43 -2.16 8.25
CA LEU A 429 6.26 -2.98 9.45
C LEU A 429 6.42 -4.45 9.09
N TYR A 430 7.37 -5.10 9.70
CA TYR A 430 7.73 -6.48 9.42
C TYR A 430 7.29 -7.44 10.54
N PRO A 431 6.02 -7.86 10.60
CA PRO A 431 5.63 -9.05 11.30
C PRO A 431 5.78 -10.23 10.33
N LEU A 432 6.79 -11.03 10.44
CA LEU A 432 6.86 -12.27 9.69
C LEU A 432 5.80 -13.23 10.24
N PHE A 433 4.84 -13.67 9.44
CA PHE A 433 3.76 -14.62 9.69
C PHE A 433 2.36 -14.07 10.03
N LEU A 434 1.39 -14.90 9.71
CA LEU A 434 -0.05 -14.85 9.96
C LEU A 434 -0.53 -14.30 11.32
N LEU A 435 0.33 -14.24 12.32
CA LEU A 435 0.07 -13.64 13.62
C LEU A 435 -0.10 -12.10 13.55
N GLY A 436 0.34 -11.46 12.48
CA GLY A 436 0.04 -10.05 12.24
C GLY A 436 -1.47 -9.77 12.30
N LEU A 437 -2.29 -10.64 11.68
CA LEU A 437 -3.76 -10.51 11.69
C LEU A 437 -4.37 -10.66 13.10
N ALA A 438 -3.89 -11.62 13.89
CA ALA A 438 -4.40 -11.82 15.24
C ALA A 438 -4.00 -10.69 16.21
N ILE A 439 -2.77 -10.19 16.09
CA ILE A 439 -2.27 -9.08 16.91
C ILE A 439 -2.98 -7.78 16.53
N MET A 440 -3.23 -7.53 15.26
CA MET A 440 -3.94 -6.33 14.81
C MET A 440 -5.40 -6.35 15.24
N ARG A 441 -6.08 -7.51 15.25
CA ARG A 441 -7.41 -7.67 15.87
C ARG A 441 -7.37 -7.33 17.38
N GLN A 442 -6.33 -7.74 18.09
CA GLN A 442 -6.18 -7.49 19.51
C GLN A 442 -5.92 -6.00 19.80
N ILE A 443 -5.11 -5.33 19.00
CA ILE A 443 -4.88 -3.88 19.07
C ILE A 443 -6.18 -3.12 18.81
N ARG A 444 -6.99 -3.54 17.83
CA ARG A 444 -8.29 -2.95 17.54
C ARG A 444 -9.27 -3.10 18.71
N GLN A 445 -9.34 -4.30 19.31
CA GLN A 445 -10.19 -4.54 20.50
C GLN A 445 -9.76 -3.67 21.68
N THR A 446 -8.47 -3.49 21.89
CA THR A 446 -7.95 -2.63 22.97
C THR A 446 -8.24 -1.14 22.69
N ARG A 447 -8.22 -0.70 21.44
CA ARG A 447 -8.63 0.67 21.07
C ARG A 447 -10.12 0.91 21.29
N VAL A 448 -10.96 -0.06 21.03
CA VAL A 448 -12.43 0.04 21.25
C VAL A 448 -12.77 0.01 22.73
N SER A 449 -12.04 -0.74 23.55
CA SER A 449 -12.28 -0.82 25.01
C SER A 449 -11.75 0.37 25.80
N ASN A 450 -10.84 1.17 25.22
CA ASN A 450 -10.26 2.37 25.83
C ASN A 450 -10.84 3.69 25.25
N ARG A 451 -11.88 3.60 24.46
CA ARG A 451 -12.72 4.69 23.98
C ARG A 451 -14.12 4.50 24.60
#